data_e2718fe5557965a1a3ca3a19e76deaa4
#
_entry.id   e2718fe5557965a1a3ca3a19e76deaa4
#
_cell.length_a   1.000
_cell.length_b   1.000
_cell.length_c   1.000
_cell.angle_alpha   90.00
_cell.angle_beta   90.00
_cell.angle_gamma   90.00
#
_symmetry.space_group_name_H-M   'P 1'
#
loop_
_entity.id
_entity.type
_entity.pdbx_description
1 polymer ?
#
loop_
_entity_poly.entity_id
_entity_poly.type
_entity_poly.pdbx_seq_one_letter_code
_entity_poly.pdbx_strand_id
1 'polypeptide(L)'
;MKFKYLTLSFLILVHCLSSCSTATIEEVIITEPVTYDADVSIIITNNCLPCHAGGFPSAGLNLEGYLNVRSSTENGNLLSRINSISNPMPQSGPMAPDLIATIEQWAEDGFY
;
A
#
# COMPACT_ATOMS: atom_id res chain seq x y z
N MET A 1 -3.84 -61.79 -12.70
CA MET A 1 -3.95 -60.52 -13.47
C MET A 1 -4.62 -59.35 -12.74
N LYS A 2 -5.49 -59.59 -11.77
CA LYS A 2 -6.19 -58.49 -11.05
C LYS A 2 -5.31 -57.63 -10.11
N PHE A 3 -4.22 -58.19 -9.60
CA PHE A 3 -3.32 -57.48 -8.69
C PHE A 3 -2.45 -56.38 -9.36
N LYS A 4 -2.11 -56.55 -10.63
CA LYS A 4 -1.30 -55.56 -11.36
C LYS A 4 -2.04 -54.24 -11.64
N TYR A 5 -3.35 -54.29 -11.78
CA TYR A 5 -4.15 -53.08 -12.03
C TYR A 5 -4.43 -52.32 -10.74
N LEU A 6 -4.50 -53.02 -9.61
CA LEU A 6 -4.72 -52.37 -8.30
C LEU A 6 -3.52 -51.52 -7.87
N THR A 7 -2.29 -52.01 -8.10
CA THR A 7 -1.06 -51.26 -7.79
C THR A 7 -0.85 -50.08 -8.74
N LEU A 8 -1.19 -50.21 -10.01
CA LEU A 8 -1.11 -49.13 -10.99
C LEU A 8 -2.10 -48.02 -10.70
N SER A 9 -3.34 -48.37 -10.31
CA SER A 9 -4.38 -47.41 -9.91
C SER A 9 -4.00 -46.63 -8.64
N PHE A 10 -3.38 -47.30 -7.70
CA PHE A 10 -2.90 -46.63 -6.45
C PHE A 10 -1.75 -45.66 -6.70
N LEU A 11 -0.85 -46.00 -7.63
CA LEU A 11 0.28 -45.11 -8.02
C LEU A 11 -0.21 -43.83 -8.71
N ILE A 12 -1.25 -43.91 -9.53
CA ILE A 12 -1.82 -42.75 -10.22
C ILE A 12 -2.54 -41.81 -9.24
N LEU A 13 -3.22 -42.39 -8.21
CA LEU A 13 -3.94 -41.61 -7.22
C LEU A 13 -3.01 -40.77 -6.31
N VAL A 14 -1.79 -41.28 -6.04
CA VAL A 14 -0.80 -40.58 -5.19
C VAL A 14 -0.18 -39.37 -5.90
N HIS A 15 -0.13 -39.36 -7.24
CA HIS A 15 0.44 -38.26 -8.02
C HIS A 15 -0.48 -37.05 -8.19
N CYS A 16 -1.79 -37.18 -7.90
CA CYS A 16 -2.75 -36.08 -8.01
C CYS A 16 -2.77 -35.14 -6.79
N LEU A 17 -2.09 -35.48 -5.70
CA LEU A 17 -2.12 -34.68 -4.46
C LEU A 17 -0.95 -33.69 -4.31
N SER A 18 -0.05 -33.60 -5.30
CA SER A 18 1.16 -32.77 -5.20
C SER A 18 1.02 -31.41 -5.88
N SER A 19 -0.17 -31.01 -6.34
CA SER A 19 -0.38 -29.69 -6.95
C SER A 19 -0.93 -28.69 -5.93
N CYS A 20 -0.19 -28.46 -4.85
CA CYS A 20 -0.35 -27.27 -4.05
C CYS A 20 0.61 -26.25 -4.63
N SER A 21 0.14 -25.46 -5.59
CA SER A 21 0.83 -24.26 -6.05
C SER A 21 0.77 -23.26 -4.91
N THR A 22 1.82 -23.14 -4.12
CA THR A 22 2.05 -21.95 -3.29
C THR A 22 2.21 -20.79 -4.27
N ALA A 23 1.17 -19.97 -4.38
CA ALA A 23 1.33 -18.66 -4.95
C ALA A 23 2.32 -17.93 -4.05
N THR A 24 3.58 -17.89 -4.46
CA THR A 24 4.54 -16.94 -3.91
C THR A 24 3.96 -15.58 -4.22
N ILE A 25 3.58 -14.84 -3.18
CA ILE A 25 3.40 -13.41 -3.29
C ILE A 25 4.78 -12.93 -3.74
N GLU A 26 4.89 -12.60 -5.02
CA GLU A 26 6.06 -11.93 -5.54
C GLU A 26 6.11 -10.60 -4.83
N GLU A 27 7.00 -10.50 -3.85
CA GLU A 27 7.31 -9.25 -3.17
C GLU A 27 7.70 -8.27 -4.27
N VAL A 28 6.85 -7.31 -4.54
CA VAL A 28 7.15 -6.24 -5.49
C VAL A 28 8.30 -5.45 -4.89
N ILE A 29 9.52 -5.82 -5.26
CA ILE A 29 10.70 -5.03 -4.94
C ILE A 29 10.57 -3.77 -5.77
N ILE A 30 10.11 -2.68 -5.15
CA ILE A 30 10.16 -1.35 -5.76
C ILE A 30 11.63 -0.99 -5.87
N THR A 31 12.19 -1.16 -7.06
CA THR A 31 13.63 -0.92 -7.33
C THR A 31 13.93 0.55 -7.64
N GLU A 32 12.90 1.33 -7.92
CA GLU A 32 12.99 2.76 -8.18
C GLU A 32 12.55 3.54 -6.93
N PRO A 33 13.20 4.66 -6.61
CA PRO A 33 12.81 5.48 -5.48
C PRO A 33 11.39 6.03 -5.69
N VAL A 34 10.59 6.04 -4.65
CA VAL A 34 9.25 6.65 -4.67
C VAL A 34 9.41 8.17 -4.81
N THR A 35 8.67 8.74 -5.77
CA THR A 35 8.73 10.18 -6.03
C THR A 35 7.40 10.86 -5.74
N TYR A 36 7.48 12.18 -5.46
CA TYR A 36 6.27 12.96 -5.24
C TYR A 36 5.39 13.01 -6.49
N ASP A 37 5.99 13.34 -7.63
CA ASP A 37 5.24 13.61 -8.86
C ASP A 37 4.60 12.34 -9.45
N ALA A 38 5.29 11.21 -9.42
CA ALA A 38 4.79 9.97 -10.00
C ALA A 38 3.86 9.21 -9.05
N ASP A 39 4.12 9.25 -7.73
CA ASP A 39 3.50 8.31 -6.79
C ASP A 39 2.64 9.03 -5.74
N VAL A 40 3.22 9.99 -5.01
CA VAL A 40 2.57 10.60 -3.84
C VAL A 40 1.49 11.60 -4.22
N SER A 41 1.72 12.42 -5.25
CA SER A 41 0.80 13.50 -5.65
C SER A 41 -0.62 13.02 -5.93
N ILE A 42 -0.77 11.88 -6.58
CA ILE A 42 -2.08 11.29 -6.88
C ILE A 42 -2.79 10.79 -5.62
N ILE A 43 -2.04 10.23 -4.66
CA ILE A 43 -2.57 9.78 -3.37
C ILE A 43 -3.11 10.98 -2.59
N ILE A 44 -2.33 12.05 -2.49
CA ILE A 44 -2.71 13.29 -1.81
C ILE A 44 -3.93 13.92 -2.48
N THR A 45 -3.94 14.00 -3.81
CA THR A 45 -5.05 14.58 -4.58
C THR A 45 -6.36 13.87 -4.28
N ASN A 46 -6.35 12.56 -4.28
CA ASN A 46 -7.58 11.78 -4.13
C ASN A 46 -8.06 11.66 -2.68
N ASN A 47 -7.15 11.66 -1.72
CA ASN A 47 -7.49 11.33 -0.33
C ASN A 47 -7.44 12.54 0.62
N CYS A 48 -6.69 13.58 0.30
CA CYS A 48 -6.42 14.69 1.21
C CYS A 48 -6.98 16.03 0.73
N LEU A 49 -6.78 16.39 -0.54
CA LEU A 49 -7.15 17.69 -1.09
C LEU A 49 -8.64 18.00 -1.05
N PRO A 50 -9.59 17.03 -1.08
CA PRO A 50 -11.01 17.38 -0.91
C PRO A 50 -11.32 18.16 0.38
N CYS A 51 -10.49 18.03 1.41
CA CYS A 51 -10.62 18.73 2.68
C CYS A 51 -9.44 19.67 2.98
N HIS A 52 -8.26 19.41 2.43
CA HIS A 52 -7.01 20.10 2.79
C HIS A 52 -6.43 20.92 1.62
N ALA A 53 -7.30 21.62 0.89
CA ALA A 53 -6.94 22.51 -0.20
C ALA A 53 -7.70 23.84 -0.16
N GLY A 54 -7.25 24.79 -0.97
CA GLY A 54 -7.92 26.07 -1.17
C GLY A 54 -7.68 27.08 -0.06
N GLY A 55 -8.46 28.17 -0.09
CA GLY A 55 -8.28 29.33 0.79
C GLY A 55 -8.66 29.08 2.26
N PHE A 56 -9.47 28.04 2.53
CA PHE A 56 -9.94 27.68 3.89
C PHE A 56 -9.85 26.18 4.10
N PRO A 57 -8.63 25.60 4.13
CA PRO A 57 -8.46 24.17 4.32
C PRO A 57 -8.87 23.75 5.72
N SER A 58 -9.38 22.51 5.87
CA SER A 58 -9.77 21.93 7.14
C SER A 58 -8.62 22.00 8.18
N ALA A 59 -8.95 22.45 9.37
CA ALA A 59 -7.99 22.68 10.47
C ALA A 59 -6.80 23.61 10.10
N GLY A 60 -6.94 24.44 9.07
CA GLY A 60 -5.88 25.32 8.58
C GLY A 60 -4.71 24.61 7.91
N LEU A 61 -4.82 23.29 7.65
CA LEU A 61 -3.78 22.50 7.01
C LEU A 61 -4.00 22.46 5.50
N ASN A 62 -3.13 23.11 4.74
CA ASN A 62 -3.09 23.03 3.29
C ASN A 62 -2.06 21.98 2.85
N LEU A 63 -2.50 21.03 2.01
CA LEU A 63 -1.66 19.96 1.44
C LEU A 63 -1.49 20.09 -0.08
N GLU A 64 -1.75 21.27 -0.64
CA GLU A 64 -1.51 21.53 -2.05
C GLU A 64 -0.01 21.65 -2.35
N GLY A 65 0.49 20.77 -3.21
CA GLY A 65 1.85 20.79 -3.74
C GLY A 65 2.90 20.20 -2.81
N TYR A 66 4.02 19.89 -3.44
CA TYR A 66 5.14 19.16 -2.83
C TYR A 66 5.59 19.72 -1.48
N LEU A 67 5.85 21.03 -1.39
CA LEU A 67 6.41 21.65 -0.18
C LEU A 67 5.49 21.50 1.05
N ASN A 68 4.19 21.65 0.86
CA ASN A 68 3.22 21.52 1.95
C ASN A 68 3.11 20.08 2.42
N VAL A 69 3.06 19.13 1.49
CA VAL A 69 3.00 17.70 1.81
C VAL A 69 4.28 17.28 2.50
N ARG A 70 5.45 17.62 1.97
CA ARG A 70 6.74 17.33 2.59
C ARG A 70 6.81 17.87 4.01
N SER A 71 6.51 19.16 4.20
CA SER A 71 6.54 19.77 5.54
C SER A 71 5.61 19.08 6.52
N SER A 72 4.41 18.70 6.10
CA SER A 72 3.45 17.99 6.94
C SER A 72 3.89 16.55 7.26
N THR A 73 4.62 15.90 6.36
CA THR A 73 5.18 14.56 6.56
C THR A 73 6.40 14.61 7.48
N GLU A 74 7.32 15.53 7.23
CA GLU A 74 8.61 15.63 7.91
C GLU A 74 8.48 16.23 9.32
N ASN A 75 7.70 17.28 9.48
CA ASN A 75 7.63 18.08 10.71
C ASN A 75 6.25 18.10 11.36
N GLY A 76 5.24 17.60 10.68
CA GLY A 76 3.85 17.60 11.15
C GLY A 76 3.33 16.24 11.56
N ASN A 77 2.02 16.08 11.43
CA ASN A 77 1.30 14.92 11.89
C ASN A 77 0.80 14.00 10.76
N LEU A 78 1.22 14.20 9.50
CA LEU A 78 0.64 13.48 8.37
C LEU A 78 0.77 11.97 8.57
N LEU A 79 1.97 11.44 8.79
CA LEU A 79 2.19 10.01 8.97
C LEU A 79 1.44 9.45 10.18
N SER A 80 1.43 10.16 11.29
CA SER A 80 0.71 9.70 12.49
C SER A 80 -0.80 9.67 12.29
N ARG A 81 -1.34 10.54 11.45
CA ARG A 81 -2.78 10.61 11.18
C ARG A 81 -3.25 9.54 10.20
N ILE A 82 -2.49 9.28 9.15
CA ILE A 82 -2.84 8.21 8.19
C ILE A 82 -2.70 6.80 8.79
N ASN A 83 -1.84 6.64 9.80
CA ASN A 83 -1.66 5.39 10.55
C ASN A 83 -2.57 5.25 11.79
N SER A 84 -3.36 6.27 12.12
CA SER A 84 -4.17 6.26 13.33
C SER A 84 -5.40 5.35 13.19
N ILE A 85 -5.60 4.46 14.15
CA ILE A 85 -6.80 3.62 14.23
C ILE A 85 -7.96 4.40 14.89
N SER A 86 -7.66 5.18 15.92
CA SER A 86 -8.68 5.88 16.72
C SER A 86 -9.12 7.22 16.13
N ASN A 87 -8.26 7.84 15.32
CA ASN A 87 -8.52 9.16 14.75
C ASN A 87 -7.87 9.29 13.37
N PRO A 88 -8.28 8.46 12.42
CA PRO A 88 -7.64 8.37 11.11
C PRO A 88 -7.87 9.61 10.25
N MET A 89 -6.99 9.81 9.29
CA MET A 89 -7.20 10.63 8.11
C MET A 89 -7.02 9.76 6.85
N PRO A 90 -7.92 9.86 5.87
CA PRO A 90 -9.17 10.66 5.84
C PRO A 90 -10.18 10.26 6.92
N GLN A 91 -11.05 11.19 7.33
CA GLN A 91 -12.10 10.92 8.34
C GLN A 91 -13.17 9.93 7.85
N SER A 92 -13.25 9.69 6.56
CA SER A 92 -14.14 8.69 5.95
C SER A 92 -13.72 7.24 6.24
N GLY A 93 -12.53 7.03 6.75
CA GLY A 93 -11.98 5.73 7.11
C GLY A 93 -10.49 5.60 6.79
N PRO A 94 -9.85 4.53 7.26
CA PRO A 94 -8.44 4.26 7.00
C PRO A 94 -8.16 4.16 5.50
N MET A 95 -7.02 4.68 5.08
CA MET A 95 -6.50 4.49 3.72
C MET A 95 -6.06 3.03 3.52
N ALA A 96 -6.01 2.60 2.26
CA ALA A 96 -5.44 1.31 1.90
C ALA A 96 -3.96 1.23 2.34
N PRO A 97 -3.50 0.10 2.90
CA PRO A 97 -2.15 -0.02 3.46
C PRO A 97 -1.02 0.25 2.47
N ASP A 98 -1.22 -0.09 1.20
CA ASP A 98 -0.27 0.17 0.11
C ASP A 98 -0.08 1.67 -0.16
N LEU A 99 -1.14 2.45 -0.07
CA LEU A 99 -1.06 3.91 -0.21
C LEU A 99 -0.30 4.55 0.96
N ILE A 100 -0.52 4.05 2.18
CA ILE A 100 0.22 4.49 3.36
C ILE A 100 1.70 4.15 3.20
N ALA A 101 2.02 2.90 2.82
CA ALA A 101 3.38 2.44 2.61
C ALA A 101 4.11 3.28 1.53
N THR A 102 3.42 3.70 0.47
CA THR A 102 4.00 4.58 -0.55
C THR A 102 4.42 5.94 0.02
N ILE A 103 3.60 6.56 0.87
CA ILE A 103 3.95 7.84 1.51
C ILE A 103 5.10 7.67 2.49
N GLU A 104 5.11 6.58 3.26
CA GLU A 104 6.19 6.25 4.19
C GLU A 104 7.50 6.02 3.45
N GLN A 105 7.49 5.24 2.38
CA GLN A 105 8.67 4.98 1.55
C GLN A 105 9.22 6.28 0.94
N TRP A 106 8.36 7.17 0.44
CA TRP A 106 8.77 8.48 -0.05
C TRP A 106 9.50 9.31 1.02
N ALA A 107 9.04 9.26 2.25
CA ALA A 107 9.72 9.93 3.36
C ALA A 107 11.07 9.28 3.70
N GLU A 108 11.14 7.93 3.70
CA GLU A 108 12.37 7.17 3.94
C GLU A 108 13.41 7.36 2.84
N ASP A 109 12.97 7.47 1.59
CA ASP A 109 13.86 7.71 0.43
C ASP A 109 14.42 9.14 0.40
N GLY A 110 13.92 10.07 1.20
CA GLY A 110 14.42 11.44 1.32
C GLY A 110 13.62 12.47 0.53
N PHE A 111 12.35 12.20 0.26
CA PHE A 111 11.41 13.14 -0.35
C PHE A 111 11.72 13.51 -1.81
N TYR A 112 12.02 12.54 -2.67
CA TYR A 112 12.25 12.74 -4.09
C TYR A 112 11.01 13.14 -4.89
#